data_339e22bc8ef1792c3b7ae2dbfb23ee19
#
_entry.id   339e22bc8ef1792c3b7ae2dbfb23ee19
#
_cell.length_a   1.000
_cell.length_b   1.000
_cell.length_c   1.000
_cell.angle_alpha   90.00
_cell.angle_beta   90.00
_cell.angle_gamma   90.00
#
_symmetry.space_group_name_H-M   'P 1'
#
loop_
_entity.id
_entity.type
_entity.pdbx_description
1 polymer ?
#
loop_
_entity_poly.entity_id
_entity_poly.type
_entity_poly.pdbx_seq_one_letter_code
_entity_poly.pdbx_strand_id
1 'polypeptide(L)'
;MAGKPLTTAVACLTLLAVWTWETGAAGGSTSSYVTDDPIPFAYPPDAADPGRTRPLIELGDPFLGNGNLRPGFRLSGGAVWQPRLWVYGNYRSSLHSYQLDNGPTIREWANRLDLFSNLQLTGTERILLGLRPLDDAGGFWGQAWSDDEQESFGNDINENVSLLFFEGDLGELLPFLDEDDSRGLDIGFSFGRQQIIFQDGLLVNDRMDALGLTKNNLRWAGLPWMNNLRLTIVYAWDEINRDDNGEDDDAEFYGLFSAIDTRFSSIEIDVAHV
;
A
#
# COMPACT_ATOMS: atom_id res chain seq x y z
N MET A 1 -29.75 46.19 4.95
CA MET A 1 -29.58 45.21 6.05
C MET A 1 -28.52 44.24 5.60
N ALA A 2 -27.32 44.38 6.15
CA ALA A 2 -26.16 43.60 5.75
C ALA A 2 -26.10 42.33 6.61
N GLY A 3 -26.28 41.18 5.99
CA GLY A 3 -26.13 39.87 6.65
C GLY A 3 -24.66 39.55 6.87
N LYS A 4 -24.29 39.26 8.11
CA LYS A 4 -22.95 38.76 8.48
C LYS A 4 -22.78 37.31 8.01
N PRO A 5 -21.64 36.90 7.49
CA PRO A 5 -21.38 35.49 7.23
C PRO A 5 -21.20 34.73 8.56
N LEU A 6 -22.00 33.69 8.76
CA LEU A 6 -21.79 32.72 9.84
C LEU A 6 -20.56 31.87 9.48
N THR A 7 -19.53 31.99 10.29
CA THR A 7 -18.36 31.11 10.23
C THR A 7 -18.72 29.80 10.92
N THR A 8 -18.97 28.75 10.15
CA THR A 8 -19.19 27.40 10.69
C THR A 8 -17.83 26.85 11.14
N ALA A 9 -17.60 26.76 12.45
CA ALA A 9 -16.45 26.08 13.00
C ALA A 9 -16.73 24.57 13.00
N VAL A 10 -16.12 23.84 12.08
CA VAL A 10 -16.06 22.37 12.11
C VAL A 10 -14.99 21.97 13.11
N ALA A 11 -15.39 21.55 14.30
CA ALA A 11 -14.49 20.95 15.27
C ALA A 11 -14.37 19.45 14.94
N CYS A 12 -13.33 19.09 14.22
CA CYS A 12 -12.94 17.69 14.01
C CYS A 12 -12.09 17.26 15.21
N LEU A 13 -12.68 16.53 16.16
CA LEU A 13 -11.97 15.93 17.28
C LEU A 13 -11.49 14.54 16.84
N THR A 14 -10.30 14.46 16.26
CA THR A 14 -9.57 13.20 16.08
C THR A 14 -8.95 12.84 17.41
N LEU A 15 -9.57 11.91 18.15
CA LEU A 15 -8.96 11.27 19.32
C LEU A 15 -7.92 10.26 18.82
N LEU A 16 -6.71 10.76 18.53
CA LEU A 16 -5.51 9.94 18.52
C LEU A 16 -5.22 9.57 19.99
N ALA A 17 -5.57 8.36 20.39
CA ALA A 17 -5.06 7.78 21.62
C ALA A 17 -3.54 7.55 21.43
N VAL A 18 -2.76 8.61 21.60
CA VAL A 18 -1.31 8.50 21.77
C VAL A 18 -1.09 8.04 23.19
N TRP A 19 -0.82 6.76 23.36
CA TRP A 19 -0.22 6.26 24.59
C TRP A 19 1.22 6.78 24.62
N THR A 20 1.43 7.94 25.22
CA THR A 20 2.76 8.42 25.58
C THR A 20 3.24 7.61 26.77
N TRP A 21 4.08 6.63 26.51
CA TRP A 21 4.89 6.06 27.55
C TRP A 21 6.03 7.05 27.80
N GLU A 22 6.04 7.66 28.98
CA GLU A 22 7.18 8.44 29.44
C GLU A 22 8.39 7.50 29.60
N THR A 23 9.27 7.49 28.62
CA THR A 23 10.61 6.96 28.79
C THR A 23 11.43 8.02 29.51
N GLY A 24 11.80 7.74 30.75
CA GLY A 24 12.75 8.56 31.50
C GLY A 24 14.02 8.77 30.66
N ALA A 25 14.30 10.01 30.34
CA ALA A 25 15.51 10.40 29.67
C ALA A 25 16.71 10.17 30.60
N ALA A 26 17.44 9.08 30.38
CA ALA A 26 18.81 8.97 30.84
C ALA A 26 19.65 9.93 29.99
N GLY A 27 20.11 11.01 30.57
CA GLY A 27 20.97 11.99 29.94
C GLY A 27 22.30 11.35 29.51
N GLY A 28 22.37 10.95 28.22
CA GLY A 28 23.61 10.60 27.56
C GLY A 28 24.06 11.78 26.70
N SER A 29 25.27 12.26 26.91
CA SER A 29 25.90 13.29 26.08
C SER A 29 25.98 12.80 24.65
N THR A 30 25.26 13.46 23.74
CA THR A 30 25.40 13.24 22.28
C THR A 30 26.73 13.83 21.83
N SER A 31 27.79 13.04 21.86
CA SER A 31 28.97 13.31 21.04
C SER A 31 28.70 12.73 19.65
N SER A 32 28.57 13.60 18.67
CA SER A 32 28.52 13.18 17.26
C SER A 32 29.92 12.73 16.84
N TYR A 33 30.27 11.47 17.11
CA TYR A 33 31.46 10.87 16.53
C TYR A 33 31.04 10.07 15.30
N VAL A 34 31.59 10.46 14.16
CA VAL A 34 31.74 9.54 13.04
C VAL A 34 32.81 8.58 13.52
N THR A 35 32.47 7.37 13.88
CA THR A 35 33.44 6.32 14.24
C THR A 35 33.66 5.44 13.02
N ASP A 36 34.94 5.10 12.76
CA ASP A 36 35.32 4.11 11.77
C ASP A 36 35.12 2.67 12.27
N ASP A 37 34.67 2.50 13.51
CA ASP A 37 34.34 1.19 14.04
C ASP A 37 33.09 0.64 13.34
N PRO A 38 33.10 -0.61 12.89
CA PRO A 38 31.94 -1.23 12.28
C PRO A 38 30.80 -1.27 13.30
N ILE A 39 29.74 -0.55 13.02
CA ILE A 39 28.50 -0.63 13.82
C ILE A 39 27.95 -2.04 13.61
N PRO A 40 27.81 -2.84 14.68
CA PRO A 40 27.18 -4.15 14.53
C PRO A 40 25.75 -3.95 14.02
N PHE A 41 25.46 -4.46 12.82
CA PHE A 41 24.13 -4.46 12.22
C PHE A 41 23.13 -5.37 12.98
N ALA A 42 23.63 -6.15 13.93
CA ALA A 42 22.78 -7.04 14.73
C ALA A 42 22.50 -6.38 16.06
N TYR A 43 21.23 -6.07 16.33
CA TYR A 43 20.78 -5.93 17.72
C TYR A 43 21.04 -7.28 18.43
N PRO A 44 21.54 -7.27 19.69
CA PRO A 44 21.61 -8.50 20.46
C PRO A 44 20.24 -9.17 20.44
N PRO A 45 20.16 -10.52 20.36
CA PRO A 45 18.88 -11.23 20.31
C PRO A 45 17.94 -10.93 21.50
N ASP A 46 18.46 -10.39 22.59
CA ASP A 46 17.75 -10.06 23.81
C ASP A 46 17.38 -8.56 23.89
N ALA A 47 17.86 -7.72 22.98
CA ALA A 47 17.44 -6.32 22.95
C ALA A 47 16.00 -6.28 22.49
N ALA A 48 15.11 -5.93 23.40
CA ALA A 48 13.72 -5.64 23.03
C ALA A 48 13.71 -4.60 21.91
N ASP A 49 13.12 -4.95 20.80
CA ASP A 49 12.97 -4.08 19.64
C ASP A 49 12.32 -2.76 20.10
N PRO A 50 13.01 -1.60 20.03
CA PRO A 50 12.50 -0.37 20.61
C PRO A 50 11.31 0.14 19.79
N GLY A 51 10.11 -0.35 20.11
CA GLY A 51 8.89 0.30 19.70
C GLY A 51 8.34 -0.03 18.33
N ARG A 52 8.82 -1.08 17.66
CA ARG A 52 8.15 -1.57 16.45
C ARG A 52 6.79 -2.19 16.79
N THR A 53 5.73 -1.71 16.15
CA THR A 53 4.44 -2.41 16.18
C THR A 53 4.58 -3.74 15.44
N ARG A 54 4.33 -4.83 16.16
CA ARG A 54 4.37 -6.16 15.56
C ARG A 54 3.11 -6.43 14.74
N PRO A 55 3.22 -7.21 13.65
CA PRO A 55 2.05 -7.77 12.98
C PRO A 55 1.16 -8.55 13.97
N LEU A 56 -0.12 -8.68 13.63
CA LEU A 56 -1.07 -9.50 14.41
C LEU A 56 -0.67 -10.98 14.38
N ILE A 57 -0.16 -11.44 13.24
CA ILE A 57 0.36 -12.80 13.04
C ILE A 57 1.71 -12.68 12.35
N GLU A 58 2.70 -13.36 12.89
CA GLU A 58 4.02 -13.55 12.28
C GLU A 58 4.34 -15.04 12.22
N LEU A 59 4.45 -15.58 11.01
CA LEU A 59 4.89 -16.96 10.77
C LEU A 59 6.12 -16.94 9.86
N GLY A 60 7.12 -17.72 10.20
CA GLY A 60 8.40 -17.72 9.50
C GLY A 60 9.38 -16.73 10.12
N ASP A 61 10.15 -16.02 9.29
CA ASP A 61 11.07 -15.01 9.76
C ASP A 61 10.32 -13.74 10.17
N PRO A 62 10.74 -13.07 11.26
CA PRO A 62 10.09 -11.88 11.75
C PRO A 62 10.12 -10.76 10.70
N PHE A 63 9.05 -10.00 10.63
CA PHE A 63 8.99 -8.78 9.82
C PHE A 63 10.05 -7.79 10.31
N LEU A 64 10.92 -7.31 9.41
CA LEU A 64 12.09 -6.48 9.72
C LEU A 64 13.03 -7.12 10.77
N GLY A 65 13.05 -8.44 10.87
CA GLY A 65 13.99 -9.16 11.73
C GLY A 65 15.41 -9.05 11.25
N ASN A 66 16.35 -9.19 12.18
CA ASN A 66 17.79 -9.20 11.90
C ASN A 66 18.31 -10.63 11.75
N GLY A 67 19.39 -10.78 11.00
CA GLY A 67 20.10 -12.05 10.85
C GLY A 67 19.80 -12.77 9.54
N ASN A 68 20.26 -14.01 9.45
CA ASN A 68 20.08 -14.83 8.27
C ASN A 68 18.65 -15.34 8.20
N LEU A 69 18.10 -15.37 6.99
CA LEU A 69 16.80 -15.97 6.72
C LEU A 69 16.87 -17.49 6.96
N ARG A 70 15.73 -18.07 7.34
CA ARG A 70 15.62 -19.52 7.50
C ARG A 70 15.90 -20.22 6.18
N PRO A 71 16.44 -21.44 6.22
CA PRO A 71 16.61 -22.24 5.00
C PRO A 71 15.26 -22.40 4.29
N GLY A 72 15.26 -22.11 2.99
CA GLY A 72 14.10 -22.32 2.14
C GLY A 72 14.09 -23.69 1.49
N PHE A 73 13.16 -23.89 0.57
CA PHE A 73 13.11 -25.06 -0.30
C PHE A 73 13.22 -24.65 -1.76
N ARG A 74 13.93 -25.48 -2.53
CA ARG A 74 14.15 -25.20 -3.95
C ARG A 74 12.99 -25.76 -4.77
N LEU A 75 12.45 -24.92 -5.65
CA LEU A 75 11.49 -25.33 -6.66
C LEU A 75 12.17 -26.01 -7.85
N SER A 76 11.41 -26.73 -8.65
CA SER A 76 11.90 -27.38 -9.87
C SER A 76 12.50 -26.41 -10.90
N GLY A 77 12.03 -25.14 -10.89
CA GLY A 77 12.56 -24.05 -11.73
C GLY A 77 13.87 -23.43 -11.23
N GLY A 78 14.38 -23.86 -10.05
CA GLY A 78 15.62 -23.33 -9.46
C GLY A 78 15.40 -22.29 -8.38
N ALA A 79 14.28 -21.58 -8.36
CA ALA A 79 13.94 -20.59 -7.35
C ALA A 79 13.92 -21.19 -5.93
N VAL A 80 14.41 -20.44 -4.95
CA VAL A 80 14.44 -20.82 -3.53
C VAL A 80 13.38 -20.04 -2.77
N TRP A 81 12.35 -20.72 -2.32
CA TRP A 81 11.30 -20.10 -1.54
C TRP A 81 11.55 -20.22 -0.04
N GLN A 82 11.33 -19.11 0.68
CA GLN A 82 11.43 -18.99 2.14
C GLN A 82 10.13 -18.34 2.67
N PRO A 83 9.01 -19.09 2.69
CA PRO A 83 7.71 -18.49 2.99
C PRO A 83 7.66 -17.86 4.38
N ARG A 84 7.12 -16.64 4.42
CA ARG A 84 6.88 -15.85 5.62
C ARG A 84 5.50 -15.23 5.51
N LEU A 85 4.71 -15.32 6.54
CA LEU A 85 3.37 -14.74 6.56
C LEU A 85 3.29 -13.68 7.65
N TRP A 86 2.86 -12.49 7.26
CA TRP A 86 2.56 -11.39 8.17
C TRP A 86 1.14 -10.90 7.96
N VAL A 87 0.37 -10.86 9.04
CA VAL A 87 -0.97 -10.29 9.04
C VAL A 87 -0.96 -9.03 9.89
N TYR A 88 -1.40 -7.94 9.31
CA TYR A 88 -1.44 -6.62 9.94
C TYR A 88 -2.66 -5.84 9.48
N GLY A 89 -2.95 -4.75 10.15
CA GLY A 89 -4.11 -3.94 9.78
C GLY A 89 -4.14 -2.60 10.47
N ASN A 90 -5.14 -1.81 10.10
CA ASN A 90 -5.40 -0.51 10.67
C ASN A 90 -6.89 -0.37 10.98
N TYR A 91 -7.22 -0.10 12.24
CA TYR A 91 -8.57 0.24 12.66
C TYR A 91 -8.67 1.75 12.90
N ARG A 92 -9.65 2.37 12.30
CA ARG A 92 -9.98 3.79 12.46
C ARG A 92 -11.40 3.93 12.95
N SER A 93 -11.61 4.79 13.93
CA SER A 93 -12.92 5.13 14.46
C SER A 93 -13.00 6.63 14.65
N SER A 94 -14.10 7.23 14.28
CA SER A 94 -14.34 8.66 14.44
C SER A 94 -15.76 8.96 14.85
N LEU A 95 -15.91 10.01 15.66
CA LEU A 95 -17.19 10.57 16.05
C LEU A 95 -17.30 11.96 15.45
N HIS A 96 -18.34 12.19 14.68
CA HIS A 96 -18.63 13.49 14.07
C HIS A 96 -19.92 14.06 14.64
N SER A 97 -19.98 15.38 14.73
CA SER A 97 -21.21 16.13 15.04
C SER A 97 -21.22 17.38 14.20
N TYR A 98 -22.22 17.53 13.34
CA TYR A 98 -22.34 18.66 12.45
C TYR A 98 -23.80 19.03 12.22
N GLN A 99 -24.01 20.26 11.78
CA GLN A 99 -25.31 20.79 11.40
C GLN A 99 -25.18 21.46 10.04
N LEU A 100 -26.01 21.03 9.09
CA LEU A 100 -26.06 21.64 7.76
C LEU A 100 -27.16 22.70 7.75
N ASP A 101 -26.78 23.91 7.47
CA ASP A 101 -27.67 25.08 7.48
C ASP A 101 -28.50 25.19 8.79
N ASN A 102 -29.82 25.25 8.71
CA ASN A 102 -30.73 25.26 9.83
C ASN A 102 -31.38 23.88 10.07
N GLY A 103 -30.79 22.81 9.52
CA GLY A 103 -31.31 21.44 9.69
C GLY A 103 -31.01 20.86 11.07
N PRO A 104 -31.38 19.61 11.31
CA PRO A 104 -31.10 18.91 12.57
C PRO A 104 -29.59 18.71 12.74
N THR A 105 -29.19 18.56 14.01
CA THR A 105 -27.82 18.15 14.32
C THR A 105 -27.65 16.66 14.01
N ILE A 106 -26.70 16.34 13.17
CA ILE A 106 -26.33 14.97 12.81
C ILE A 106 -25.09 14.57 13.60
N ARG A 107 -25.11 13.41 14.21
CA ARG A 107 -24.01 12.80 14.92
C ARG A 107 -23.72 11.45 14.30
N GLU A 108 -22.45 11.21 13.96
CA GLU A 108 -22.04 9.99 13.28
C GLU A 108 -20.93 9.31 14.04
N TRP A 109 -21.02 8.01 14.18
CA TRP A 109 -19.93 7.13 14.62
C TRP A 109 -19.52 6.23 13.45
N ALA A 110 -18.41 6.57 12.83
CA ALA A 110 -17.88 5.89 11.65
C ALA A 110 -16.66 5.05 11.99
N ASN A 111 -16.60 3.85 11.43
CA ASN A 111 -15.53 2.89 11.66
C ASN A 111 -15.02 2.34 10.33
N ARG A 112 -13.73 2.02 10.29
CA ARG A 112 -13.10 1.33 9.19
C ARG A 112 -12.01 0.40 9.69
N LEU A 113 -11.99 -0.81 9.18
CA LEU A 113 -10.96 -1.81 9.43
C LEU A 113 -10.35 -2.24 8.11
N ASP A 114 -9.07 -1.96 7.92
CA ASP A 114 -8.28 -2.49 6.81
C ASP A 114 -7.39 -3.62 7.35
N LEU A 115 -7.51 -4.82 6.80
CA LEU A 115 -6.70 -5.99 7.14
C LEU A 115 -5.89 -6.45 5.93
N PHE A 116 -4.62 -6.76 6.15
CA PHE A 116 -3.72 -7.24 5.12
C PHE A 116 -3.02 -8.52 5.55
N SER A 117 -2.92 -9.46 4.63
CA SER A 117 -2.14 -10.68 4.78
C SER A 117 -1.09 -10.72 3.67
N ASN A 118 0.18 -10.62 4.05
CA ASN A 118 1.32 -10.65 3.15
C ASN A 118 2.05 -11.98 3.29
N LEU A 119 1.92 -12.84 2.29
CA LEU A 119 2.68 -14.06 2.15
C LEU A 119 3.91 -13.79 1.27
N GLN A 120 5.04 -13.51 1.90
CA GLN A 120 6.31 -13.33 1.22
C GLN A 120 6.91 -14.69 0.93
N LEU A 121 7.24 -14.96 -0.33
CA LEU A 121 7.81 -16.24 -0.77
C LEU A 121 9.34 -16.17 -0.90
N THR A 122 9.84 -15.05 -1.44
CA THR A 122 11.28 -14.76 -1.58
C THR A 122 11.56 -13.30 -1.22
N GLY A 123 12.62 -12.72 -1.74
CA GLY A 123 12.90 -11.28 -1.66
C GLY A 123 11.94 -10.42 -2.50
N THR A 124 11.47 -10.96 -3.61
CA THR A 124 10.68 -10.26 -4.63
C THR A 124 9.26 -10.79 -4.76
N GLU A 125 9.05 -12.11 -4.69
CA GLU A 125 7.74 -12.72 -4.84
C GLU A 125 6.92 -12.66 -3.56
N ARG A 126 5.68 -12.16 -3.70
CA ARG A 126 4.69 -12.17 -2.62
C ARG A 126 3.26 -12.27 -3.13
N ILE A 127 2.39 -12.76 -2.27
CA ILE A 127 0.94 -12.69 -2.42
C ILE A 127 0.41 -11.75 -1.36
N LEU A 128 -0.32 -10.73 -1.77
CA LEU A 128 -1.00 -9.81 -0.86
C LEU A 128 -2.50 -10.00 -0.94
N LEU A 129 -3.12 -10.25 0.22
CA LEU A 129 -4.57 -10.25 0.40
C LEU A 129 -4.95 -9.05 1.27
N GLY A 130 -5.93 -8.27 0.83
CA GLY A 130 -6.52 -7.16 1.57
C GLY A 130 -8.01 -7.34 1.74
N LEU A 131 -8.51 -7.10 2.95
CA LEU A 131 -9.92 -7.14 3.31
C LEU A 131 -10.32 -5.84 4.00
N ARG A 132 -11.56 -5.41 3.81
CA ARG A 132 -12.17 -4.26 4.48
C ARG A 132 -13.49 -4.63 5.13
N PRO A 133 -13.48 -5.40 6.24
CA PRO A 133 -14.72 -5.91 6.82
C PRO A 133 -15.69 -4.83 7.30
N LEU A 134 -15.18 -3.65 7.68
CA LEU A 134 -15.97 -2.50 8.08
C LEU A 134 -15.98 -1.45 6.97
N ASP A 135 -16.51 -1.83 5.82
CA ASP A 135 -16.70 -0.98 4.64
C ASP A 135 -18.05 -1.31 4.04
N ASP A 136 -18.91 -0.32 3.82
CA ASP A 136 -20.21 -0.48 3.19
C ASP A 136 -20.20 0.29 1.88
N ALA A 137 -20.15 -0.43 0.76
CA ALA A 137 -20.13 0.10 -0.61
C ALA A 137 -19.16 1.28 -0.81
N GLY A 138 -17.92 1.16 -0.24
CA GLY A 138 -16.91 2.22 -0.29
C GLY A 138 -17.03 3.30 0.78
N GLY A 139 -18.03 3.19 1.67
CA GLY A 139 -18.26 4.07 2.81
C GLY A 139 -17.60 3.58 4.11
N PHE A 140 -18.19 3.94 5.22
CA PHE A 140 -17.80 3.53 6.56
C PHE A 140 -18.92 2.71 7.20
N TRP A 141 -18.53 1.73 8.00
CA TRP A 141 -19.46 1.03 8.86
C TRP A 141 -19.75 1.86 10.12
N GLY A 142 -21.05 2.00 10.51
CA GLY A 142 -21.35 2.76 11.70
C GLY A 142 -22.82 3.13 11.88
N GLN A 143 -23.04 4.19 12.64
CA GLN A 143 -24.37 4.70 12.95
C GLN A 143 -24.39 6.23 12.88
N ALA A 144 -25.50 6.76 12.34
CA ALA A 144 -25.84 8.17 12.40
C ALA A 144 -27.07 8.38 13.26
N TRP A 145 -27.12 9.48 14.00
CA TRP A 145 -28.26 9.93 14.79
C TRP A 145 -28.55 11.37 14.40
N SER A 146 -29.78 11.65 14.09
CA SER A 146 -30.29 13.01 14.01
C SER A 146 -31.26 13.28 15.17
N ASP A 147 -31.55 14.54 15.43
CA ASP A 147 -32.53 14.90 16.47
C ASP A 147 -33.95 14.41 16.09
N ASP A 148 -34.18 14.10 14.83
CA ASP A 148 -35.48 13.68 14.30
C ASP A 148 -35.59 12.18 13.98
N GLU A 149 -34.47 11.53 13.58
CA GLU A 149 -34.46 10.13 13.16
C GLU A 149 -33.14 9.44 13.51
N GLN A 150 -33.17 8.14 13.82
CA GLN A 150 -32.00 7.29 13.97
C GLN A 150 -31.81 6.54 12.66
N GLU A 151 -30.73 6.86 11.94
CA GLU A 151 -30.32 6.15 10.75
C GLU A 151 -29.09 5.29 11.05
N SER A 152 -29.09 4.05 10.59
CA SER A 152 -27.89 3.22 10.54
C SER A 152 -27.37 3.20 9.12
N PHE A 153 -26.09 3.48 8.95
CA PHE A 153 -25.40 3.22 7.68
C PHE A 153 -24.46 2.04 7.88
N GLY A 154 -24.52 1.09 6.97
CA GLY A 154 -23.65 -0.07 6.90
C GLY A 154 -23.48 -0.85 8.20
N ASN A 155 -24.31 -1.84 8.44
CA ASN A 155 -24.17 -2.75 9.60
C ASN A 155 -23.72 -4.14 9.19
N ASP A 156 -23.62 -4.42 7.92
CA ASP A 156 -23.20 -5.72 7.40
C ASP A 156 -21.67 -5.78 7.30
N ILE A 157 -21.13 -6.97 7.51
CA ILE A 157 -19.70 -7.22 7.33
C ILE A 157 -19.46 -7.37 5.83
N ASN A 158 -18.55 -6.56 5.30
CA ASN A 158 -18.11 -6.69 3.91
C ASN A 158 -17.12 -7.86 3.78
N GLU A 159 -17.56 -8.91 3.09
CA GLU A 159 -16.76 -10.10 2.83
C GLU A 159 -15.96 -10.00 1.51
N ASN A 160 -16.10 -8.91 0.75
CA ASN A 160 -15.43 -8.75 -0.52
C ASN A 160 -13.92 -8.57 -0.34
N VAL A 161 -13.19 -9.22 -1.23
CA VAL A 161 -11.74 -9.09 -1.30
C VAL A 161 -11.40 -7.75 -1.93
N SER A 162 -10.75 -6.87 -1.16
CA SER A 162 -10.36 -5.56 -1.65
C SER A 162 -9.06 -5.59 -2.46
N LEU A 163 -8.15 -6.50 -2.13
CA LEU A 163 -6.90 -6.73 -2.85
C LEU A 163 -6.58 -8.22 -2.83
N LEU A 164 -6.17 -8.77 -3.94
CA LEU A 164 -5.61 -10.12 -4.04
C LEU A 164 -4.73 -10.21 -5.28
N PHE A 165 -3.45 -10.04 -5.08
CA PHE A 165 -2.51 -10.12 -6.20
C PHE A 165 -1.23 -10.86 -5.83
N PHE A 166 -0.63 -11.43 -6.83
CA PHE A 166 0.71 -12.00 -6.81
C PHE A 166 1.65 -11.07 -7.57
N GLU A 167 2.74 -10.70 -6.97
CA GLU A 167 3.79 -9.91 -7.63
C GLU A 167 5.17 -10.54 -7.42
N GLY A 168 6.10 -10.19 -8.28
CA GLY A 168 7.45 -10.65 -8.20
C GLY A 168 8.32 -10.16 -9.36
N ASP A 169 9.49 -10.80 -9.50
CA ASP A 169 10.41 -10.62 -10.62
C ASP A 169 10.54 -11.91 -11.43
N LEU A 170 10.45 -11.81 -12.76
CA LEU A 170 10.49 -12.97 -13.65
C LEU A 170 11.86 -13.66 -13.63
N GLY A 171 12.96 -12.92 -13.45
CA GLY A 171 14.29 -13.47 -13.34
C GLY A 171 14.46 -14.31 -12.08
N GLU A 172 13.97 -13.82 -10.96
CA GLU A 172 14.00 -14.53 -9.67
C GLU A 172 13.04 -15.73 -9.65
N LEU A 173 11.86 -15.59 -10.26
CA LEU A 173 10.87 -16.67 -10.34
C LEU A 173 11.33 -17.83 -11.23
N LEU A 174 12.03 -17.50 -12.34
CA LEU A 174 12.45 -18.44 -13.37
C LEU A 174 13.96 -18.35 -13.64
N PRO A 175 14.82 -18.60 -12.64
CA PRO A 175 16.27 -18.41 -12.76
C PRO A 175 16.91 -19.28 -13.84
N PHE A 176 16.25 -20.37 -14.28
CA PHE A 176 16.74 -21.18 -15.38
C PHE A 176 16.71 -20.49 -16.74
N LEU A 177 15.97 -19.38 -16.87
CA LEU A 177 15.93 -18.57 -18.10
C LEU A 177 17.13 -17.65 -18.22
N ASP A 178 17.78 -17.30 -17.11
CA ASP A 178 18.93 -16.42 -17.06
C ASP A 178 19.90 -16.81 -15.91
N GLU A 179 20.54 -17.97 -16.05
CA GLU A 179 21.43 -18.53 -15.02
C GLU A 179 22.61 -17.61 -14.71
N ASP A 180 23.05 -16.82 -15.69
CA ASP A 180 24.24 -15.96 -15.59
C ASP A 180 23.88 -14.49 -15.32
N ASP A 181 22.59 -14.17 -15.11
CA ASP A 181 22.10 -12.79 -14.97
C ASP A 181 22.57 -11.86 -16.11
N SER A 182 22.71 -12.44 -17.30
CA SER A 182 23.25 -11.75 -18.48
C SER A 182 22.18 -11.22 -19.42
N ARG A 183 20.96 -11.72 -19.34
CA ARG A 183 19.86 -11.41 -20.27
C ARG A 183 19.01 -10.24 -19.83
N GLY A 184 19.22 -9.75 -18.60
CA GLY A 184 18.46 -8.62 -18.03
C GLY A 184 16.96 -8.92 -17.94
N LEU A 185 16.60 -10.10 -17.44
CA LEU A 185 15.21 -10.52 -17.22
C LEU A 185 14.60 -9.95 -15.93
N ASP A 186 15.21 -8.93 -15.33
CA ASP A 186 14.63 -8.17 -14.21
C ASP A 186 13.35 -7.45 -14.71
N ILE A 187 12.30 -8.21 -14.89
CA ILE A 187 10.97 -7.74 -15.27
C ILE A 187 10.06 -8.00 -14.10
N GLY A 188 9.69 -6.93 -13.40
CA GLY A 188 8.67 -6.99 -12.37
C GLY A 188 7.33 -7.32 -13.01
N PHE A 189 6.55 -8.16 -12.36
CA PHE A 189 5.18 -8.46 -12.74
C PHE A 189 4.23 -8.38 -11.55
N SER A 190 2.97 -8.09 -11.84
CA SER A 190 1.88 -8.21 -10.87
C SER A 190 0.63 -8.76 -11.56
N PHE A 191 -0.12 -9.61 -10.88
CA PHE A 191 -1.31 -10.26 -11.43
C PHE A 191 -2.39 -10.40 -10.36
N GLY A 192 -3.60 -9.94 -10.65
CA GLY A 192 -4.78 -10.02 -9.79
C GLY A 192 -5.34 -8.66 -9.41
N ARG A 193 -6.23 -8.64 -8.41
CA ARG A 193 -6.90 -7.42 -7.92
C ARG A 193 -5.94 -6.52 -7.16
N GLN A 194 -5.61 -5.37 -7.72
CA GLN A 194 -4.63 -4.44 -7.19
C GLN A 194 -5.04 -2.97 -7.40
N GLN A 195 -4.53 -2.10 -6.53
CA GLN A 195 -4.68 -0.67 -6.71
C GLN A 195 -3.69 -0.18 -7.77
N ILE A 196 -4.20 0.46 -8.82
CA ILE A 196 -3.42 1.03 -9.90
C ILE A 196 -3.49 2.55 -9.80
N ILE A 197 -2.32 3.18 -9.60
CA ILE A 197 -2.21 4.64 -9.46
C ILE A 197 -1.09 5.12 -10.38
N PHE A 198 -1.43 6.01 -11.32
CA PHE A 198 -0.45 6.69 -12.18
C PHE A 198 -0.69 8.19 -12.20
N GLN A 199 0.40 8.97 -12.31
CA GLN A 199 0.43 10.42 -12.24
C GLN A 199 -0.29 10.97 -10.98
N ASP A 200 0.08 10.44 -9.81
CA ASP A 200 -0.53 10.80 -8.52
C ASP A 200 -2.07 10.64 -8.49
N GLY A 201 -2.60 9.77 -9.34
CA GLY A 201 -4.03 9.51 -9.45
C GLY A 201 -4.78 10.47 -10.38
N LEU A 202 -4.10 11.32 -11.11
CA LEU A 202 -4.73 12.20 -12.10
C LEU A 202 -5.14 11.45 -13.37
N LEU A 203 -4.35 10.47 -13.79
CA LEU A 203 -4.64 9.68 -14.97
C LEU A 203 -5.38 8.40 -14.62
N VAL A 204 -4.90 7.67 -13.62
CA VAL A 204 -5.50 6.42 -13.13
C VAL A 204 -5.40 6.38 -11.61
N ASN A 205 -6.51 6.09 -10.96
CA ASN A 205 -6.58 5.81 -9.52
C ASN A 205 -7.74 4.85 -9.27
N ASP A 206 -7.52 3.60 -9.58
CA ASP A 206 -8.57 2.60 -9.52
C ASP A 206 -8.06 1.25 -9.03
N ARG A 207 -8.97 0.39 -8.62
CA ARG A 207 -8.71 -0.97 -8.16
C ARG A 207 -9.29 -1.95 -9.16
N MET A 208 -8.42 -2.61 -9.89
CA MET A 208 -8.77 -3.43 -11.04
C MET A 208 -8.17 -4.82 -10.91
N ASP A 209 -8.79 -5.80 -11.56
CA ASP A 209 -8.21 -7.09 -11.82
C ASP A 209 -7.31 -6.97 -13.06
N ALA A 210 -6.00 -7.00 -12.83
CA ALA A 210 -5.03 -6.60 -13.85
C ALA A 210 -3.77 -7.48 -13.86
N LEU A 211 -3.09 -7.41 -15.01
CA LEU A 211 -1.71 -7.85 -15.20
C LEU A 211 -0.85 -6.61 -15.47
N GLY A 212 0.17 -6.40 -14.67
CA GLY A 212 1.19 -5.39 -14.86
C GLY A 212 2.55 -6.02 -15.16
N LEU A 213 3.30 -5.43 -16.09
CA LEU A 213 4.69 -5.77 -16.38
C LEU A 213 5.53 -4.50 -16.35
N THR A 214 6.60 -4.51 -15.58
CA THR A 214 7.47 -3.34 -15.41
C THR A 214 8.93 -3.71 -15.69
N LYS A 215 9.57 -3.00 -16.61
CA LYS A 215 11.01 -3.05 -16.81
C LYS A 215 11.65 -1.76 -16.30
N ASN A 216 12.54 -1.90 -15.36
CA ASN A 216 13.35 -0.81 -14.81
C ASN A 216 14.74 -0.76 -15.44
N ASN A 217 15.47 0.30 -15.14
CA ASN A 217 16.89 0.46 -15.49
C ASN A 217 17.20 0.36 -16.98
N LEU A 218 16.25 0.72 -17.83
CA LEU A 218 16.50 0.82 -19.25
C LEU A 218 17.41 2.03 -19.52
N ARG A 219 18.53 1.79 -20.19
CA ARG A 219 19.43 2.84 -20.67
C ARG A 219 19.58 2.76 -22.17
N TRP A 220 19.41 3.90 -22.82
CA TRP A 220 19.60 3.96 -24.26
C TRP A 220 20.99 4.46 -24.58
N ALA A 221 21.78 3.63 -25.25
CA ALA A 221 23.09 4.04 -25.73
C ALA A 221 22.95 5.23 -26.69
N GLY A 222 23.61 6.36 -26.36
CA GLY A 222 23.54 7.59 -27.16
C GLY A 222 22.67 8.70 -26.58
N LEU A 223 22.01 8.47 -25.45
CA LEU A 223 21.26 9.50 -24.70
C LEU A 223 21.91 9.77 -23.33
N PRO A 224 23.02 10.51 -23.26
CA PRO A 224 23.77 10.71 -22.02
C PRO A 224 23.05 11.55 -20.97
N TRP A 225 21.96 12.21 -21.33
CA TRP A 225 21.11 12.99 -20.44
C TRP A 225 20.09 12.12 -19.67
N MET A 226 19.81 10.89 -20.18
CA MET A 226 18.89 9.94 -19.57
C MET A 226 19.66 9.00 -18.64
N ASN A 227 19.35 9.07 -17.35
CA ASN A 227 19.97 8.20 -16.35
C ASN A 227 19.27 6.85 -16.27
N ASN A 228 17.94 6.88 -16.36
CA ASN A 228 17.09 5.69 -16.22
C ASN A 228 15.79 5.88 -17.02
N LEU A 229 15.25 4.79 -17.55
CA LEU A 229 13.90 4.70 -18.09
C LEU A 229 13.22 3.50 -17.41
N ARG A 230 12.07 3.75 -16.80
CA ARG A 230 11.13 2.72 -16.37
C ARG A 230 9.98 2.66 -17.37
N LEU A 231 9.63 1.47 -17.78
CA LEU A 231 8.49 1.22 -18.65
C LEU A 231 7.54 0.23 -17.97
N THR A 232 6.26 0.58 -17.89
CA THR A 232 5.22 -0.28 -17.31
C THR A 232 4.08 -0.44 -18.32
N ILE A 233 3.67 -1.68 -18.53
CA ILE A 233 2.49 -2.04 -19.32
C ILE A 233 1.47 -2.63 -18.37
N VAL A 234 0.22 -2.20 -18.49
CA VAL A 234 -0.91 -2.71 -17.68
C VAL A 234 -2.04 -3.10 -18.61
N TYR A 235 -2.60 -4.27 -18.36
CA TYR A 235 -3.86 -4.73 -18.92
C TYR A 235 -4.79 -5.12 -17.78
N ALA A 236 -5.99 -4.54 -17.74
CA ALA A 236 -7.03 -4.92 -16.78
C ALA A 236 -8.28 -5.41 -17.53
N TRP A 237 -8.99 -6.36 -16.91
CA TRP A 237 -10.12 -7.06 -17.52
C TRP A 237 -11.38 -7.08 -16.67
N ASP A 238 -11.34 -6.52 -15.45
CA ASP A 238 -12.48 -6.51 -14.53
C ASP A 238 -12.33 -5.43 -13.46
N GLU A 239 -13.45 -5.06 -12.82
CA GLU A 239 -13.51 -4.03 -11.76
C GLU A 239 -13.03 -2.64 -12.22
N ILE A 240 -13.31 -2.27 -13.46
CA ILE A 240 -12.87 -1.01 -14.04
C ILE A 240 -13.97 0.03 -13.86
N ASN A 241 -13.66 1.10 -13.10
CA ASN A 241 -14.56 2.23 -12.96
C ASN A 241 -14.41 3.19 -14.14
N ARG A 242 -15.55 3.58 -14.72
CA ARG A 242 -15.60 4.55 -15.82
C ARG A 242 -16.00 5.94 -15.33
N ASP A 243 -16.48 6.75 -16.23
CA ASP A 243 -16.79 8.18 -16.07
C ASP A 243 -17.78 8.52 -14.94
N ASP A 244 -18.65 7.59 -14.57
CA ASP A 244 -19.62 7.75 -13.48
C ASP A 244 -19.18 7.10 -12.14
N ASN A 245 -17.94 6.61 -12.06
CA ASN A 245 -17.42 5.76 -10.98
C ASN A 245 -18.26 4.49 -10.74
N GLY A 246 -18.98 4.02 -11.77
CA GLY A 246 -19.63 2.73 -11.78
C GLY A 246 -18.71 1.66 -12.34
N GLU A 247 -18.74 0.47 -11.74
CA GLU A 247 -18.08 -0.71 -12.31
C GLU A 247 -18.70 -1.05 -13.67
N ASP A 248 -17.85 -1.34 -14.64
CA ASP A 248 -18.24 -1.81 -15.95
C ASP A 248 -17.54 -3.15 -16.22
N ASP A 249 -18.27 -4.25 -16.06
CA ASP A 249 -17.77 -5.62 -16.21
C ASP A 249 -17.33 -5.95 -17.64
N ASP A 250 -17.80 -5.19 -18.64
CA ASP A 250 -17.45 -5.36 -20.05
C ASP A 250 -16.28 -4.47 -20.48
N ALA A 251 -15.77 -3.60 -19.60
CA ALA A 251 -14.66 -2.71 -19.92
C ALA A 251 -13.31 -3.42 -19.89
N GLU A 252 -12.41 -3.02 -20.76
CA GLU A 252 -11.01 -3.43 -20.75
C GLU A 252 -10.12 -2.19 -20.67
N PHE A 253 -9.08 -2.25 -19.85
CA PHE A 253 -8.12 -1.17 -19.71
C PHE A 253 -6.75 -1.57 -20.24
N TYR A 254 -6.16 -0.67 -21.02
CA TYR A 254 -4.81 -0.78 -21.55
C TYR A 254 -4.00 0.45 -21.18
N GLY A 255 -2.90 0.26 -20.48
CA GLY A 255 -2.02 1.34 -20.04
C GLY A 255 -0.57 1.13 -20.46
N LEU A 256 0.08 2.20 -20.92
CA LEU A 256 1.51 2.28 -21.15
C LEU A 256 2.04 3.48 -20.38
N PHE A 257 2.89 3.23 -19.40
CA PHE A 257 3.41 4.23 -18.49
C PHE A 257 4.93 4.26 -18.55
N SER A 258 5.50 5.44 -18.64
CA SER A 258 6.94 5.61 -18.72
C SER A 258 7.43 6.72 -17.78
N ALA A 259 8.49 6.43 -17.03
CA ALA A 259 9.17 7.42 -16.20
C ALA A 259 10.64 7.51 -16.62
N ILE A 260 11.06 8.69 -17.03
CA ILE A 260 12.40 9.00 -17.51
C ILE A 260 13.10 9.85 -16.46
N ASP A 261 14.15 9.32 -15.85
CA ASP A 261 15.00 10.09 -14.95
C ASP A 261 16.13 10.73 -15.71
N THR A 262 16.20 12.03 -15.63
CA THR A 262 17.29 12.83 -16.19
C THR A 262 18.20 13.32 -15.06
N ARG A 263 19.27 14.04 -15.42
CA ARG A 263 20.16 14.65 -14.43
C ARG A 263 19.48 15.71 -13.58
N PHE A 264 18.37 16.33 -14.05
CA PHE A 264 17.77 17.51 -13.42
C PHE A 264 16.28 17.37 -13.12
N SER A 265 15.61 16.36 -13.70
CA SER A 265 14.16 16.17 -13.59
C SER A 265 13.78 14.73 -13.84
N SER A 266 12.62 14.32 -13.34
CA SER A 266 11.88 13.14 -13.82
C SER A 266 10.75 13.59 -14.73
N ILE A 267 10.55 12.86 -15.82
CA ILE A 267 9.53 13.12 -16.84
C ILE A 267 8.67 11.86 -16.95
N GLU A 268 7.37 12.01 -16.78
CA GLU A 268 6.40 10.93 -16.97
C GLU A 268 5.59 11.18 -18.23
N ILE A 269 5.48 10.14 -19.06
CA ILE A 269 4.69 10.16 -20.29
C ILE A 269 3.87 8.88 -20.31
N ASP A 270 2.57 9.05 -20.17
CA ASP A 270 1.66 7.93 -19.97
C ASP A 270 0.50 8.00 -20.98
N VAL A 271 0.05 6.83 -21.41
CA VAL A 271 -1.11 6.66 -22.29
C VAL A 271 -1.98 5.56 -21.73
N ALA A 272 -3.25 5.85 -21.57
CA ALA A 272 -4.26 4.89 -21.14
C ALA A 272 -5.46 4.90 -22.09
N HIS A 273 -6.10 3.75 -22.23
CA HIS A 273 -7.33 3.54 -23.01
C HIS A 273 -8.25 2.59 -22.26
N VAL A 274 -9.52 2.94 -22.23
CA VAL A 274 -10.62 2.13 -21.66
C VAL A 274 -11.65 1.88 -22.75
#